data_786a235d6cc3896d37c9af00fcad6ecd
#
_entry.id   786a235d6cc3896d37c9af00fcad6ecd
#
_cell.length_a   1.000
_cell.length_b   1.000
_cell.length_c   1.000
_cell.angle_alpha   90.00
_cell.angle_beta   90.00
_cell.angle_gamma   90.00
#
_symmetry.space_group_name_H-M   'P 1'
#
loop_
_entity.id
_entity.type
_entity.pdbx_description
1 polymer ?
#
loop_
_entity_poly.entity_id
_entity_poly.type
_entity_poly.pdbx_seq_one_letter_code
_entity_poly.pdbx_strand_id
1 'polypeptide(L)'
;MEYKKTDIDGVWIIEPKVFNDNRGYFYEVWKQADFDEHIGQHIEFIQDNESKSSYGVLRGLHYQKGDFSQAKLVRVLKGKVLDVAVDLRKDSPTLGKYVMVELSEENKRQFFIPRGFAHGFLVLSDEAVFTYKVNKIGRAHV
;
A
#
# COMPACT_ATOMS: atom_id res chain seq x y z
N MET A 1 -0.12 16.66 -1.90
CA MET A 1 -0.09 15.20 -2.08
C MET A 1 -0.48 14.87 -3.51
N GLU A 2 0.32 14.09 -4.17
CA GLU A 2 0.14 13.75 -5.58
C GLU A 2 -0.31 12.30 -5.74
N TYR A 3 -1.43 12.08 -6.42
CA TYR A 3 -1.97 10.76 -6.69
C TYR A 3 -1.62 10.39 -8.13
N LYS A 4 -0.83 9.33 -8.32
CA LYS A 4 -0.37 8.87 -9.62
C LYS A 4 -1.04 7.55 -9.99
N LYS A 5 -1.65 7.52 -11.18
CA LYS A 5 -2.17 6.27 -11.73
C LYS A 5 -1.02 5.35 -12.12
N THR A 6 -1.30 4.06 -12.08
CA THR A 6 -0.39 3.02 -12.58
C THR A 6 -0.95 2.41 -13.85
N ASP A 7 -0.26 1.42 -14.41
CA ASP A 7 -0.73 0.70 -15.61
C ASP A 7 -1.94 -0.18 -15.33
N ILE A 8 -2.29 -0.40 -14.06
CA ILE A 8 -3.47 -1.17 -13.68
C ILE A 8 -4.50 -0.23 -13.06
N ASP A 9 -5.70 -0.22 -13.64
CA ASP A 9 -6.78 0.63 -13.16
C ASP A 9 -7.14 0.32 -11.71
N GLY A 10 -7.24 1.38 -10.90
CA GLY A 10 -7.55 1.28 -9.48
C GLY A 10 -6.34 1.18 -8.55
N VAL A 11 -5.15 0.94 -9.10
CA VAL A 11 -3.90 0.89 -8.32
C VAL A 11 -3.21 2.24 -8.40
N TRP A 12 -2.93 2.84 -7.24
CA TRP A 12 -2.41 4.20 -7.16
C TRP A 12 -1.11 4.25 -6.37
N ILE A 13 -0.19 5.10 -6.83
CA ILE A 13 0.99 5.49 -6.08
C ILE A 13 0.76 6.92 -5.59
N ILE A 14 0.92 7.13 -4.29
CA ILE A 14 0.66 8.42 -3.66
C ILE A 14 1.96 8.98 -3.13
N GLU A 15 2.32 10.18 -3.60
CA GLU A 15 3.52 10.87 -3.15
C GLU A 15 3.14 12.05 -2.29
N PRO A 16 3.53 12.06 -1.00
CA PRO A 16 3.17 13.14 -0.09
C PRO A 16 3.99 14.40 -0.36
N LYS A 17 3.42 15.53 0.03
CA LYS A 17 4.14 16.78 0.04
C LYS A 17 4.79 16.96 1.41
N VAL A 18 6.11 16.84 1.45
CA VAL A 18 6.88 16.89 2.69
C VAL A 18 7.51 18.27 2.86
N PHE A 19 7.32 18.86 4.03
CA PHE A 19 7.88 20.15 4.40
C PHE A 19 9.08 19.91 5.30
N ASN A 20 10.26 20.27 4.81
CA ASN A 20 11.52 20.10 5.55
C ASN A 20 12.00 21.41 6.14
N ASP A 21 12.55 21.37 7.34
CA ASP A 21 13.27 22.48 7.96
C ASP A 21 14.42 21.94 8.83
N ASN A 22 15.10 22.82 9.57
CA ASN A 22 16.24 22.43 10.38
C ASN A 22 15.88 21.56 11.61
N ARG A 23 14.60 21.41 11.92
CA ARG A 23 14.13 20.55 13.02
C ARG A 23 13.78 19.14 12.54
N GLY A 24 13.63 18.94 11.20
CA GLY A 24 13.21 17.70 10.61
C GLY A 24 12.19 17.93 9.50
N TYR A 25 11.11 17.19 9.53
CA TYR A 25 10.08 17.32 8.48
C TYR A 25 8.68 17.19 9.07
N PHE A 26 7.72 17.70 8.31
CA PHE A 26 6.28 17.56 8.59
C PHE A 26 5.56 17.28 7.28
N TYR A 27 4.58 16.38 7.32
CA TYR A 27 3.65 16.22 6.22
C TYR A 27 2.34 15.61 6.70
N GLU A 28 1.26 15.91 5.97
CA GLU A 28 -0.01 15.26 6.19
C GLU A 28 0.05 13.88 5.55
N VAL A 29 -0.01 12.84 6.37
CA VAL A 29 0.17 11.47 5.90
C VAL A 29 -1.03 11.00 5.10
N TRP A 30 -2.24 11.34 5.55
CA TRP A 30 -3.46 10.86 4.93
C TRP A 30 -4.65 11.69 5.38
N LYS A 31 -5.58 11.94 4.46
CA LYS A 31 -6.82 12.67 4.75
C LYS A 31 -7.96 12.02 3.99
N GLN A 32 -8.99 11.59 4.70
CA GLN A 32 -10.09 10.80 4.14
C GLN A 32 -10.76 11.49 2.95
N ALA A 33 -11.07 12.77 3.07
CA ALA A 33 -11.79 13.49 2.02
C ALA A 33 -10.99 13.57 0.72
N ASP A 34 -9.70 13.88 0.81
CA ASP A 34 -8.82 13.97 -0.35
C ASP A 34 -8.62 12.60 -1.00
N PHE A 35 -8.45 11.58 -0.16
CA PHE A 35 -8.27 10.22 -0.62
C PHE A 35 -9.49 9.75 -1.43
N ASP A 36 -10.68 9.90 -0.86
CA ASP A 36 -11.93 9.48 -1.53
C ASP A 36 -12.14 10.22 -2.85
N GLU A 37 -11.84 11.53 -2.87
CA GLU A 37 -11.97 12.33 -4.08
C GLU A 37 -11.06 11.82 -5.20
N HIS A 38 -9.80 11.52 -4.91
CA HIS A 38 -8.84 11.06 -5.92
C HIS A 38 -9.10 9.63 -6.36
N ILE A 39 -9.46 8.76 -5.43
CA ILE A 39 -9.76 7.35 -5.74
C ILE A 39 -11.09 7.23 -6.47
N GLY A 40 -12.01 8.18 -6.26
CA GLY A 40 -13.30 8.19 -6.94
C GLY A 40 -14.39 7.37 -6.26
N GLN A 41 -14.15 6.94 -5.02
CA GLN A 41 -15.12 6.23 -4.20
C GLN A 41 -14.76 6.39 -2.72
N HIS A 42 -15.74 6.17 -1.86
CA HIS A 42 -15.49 6.18 -0.42
C HIS A 42 -14.94 4.82 0.03
N ILE A 43 -13.76 4.83 0.62
CA ILE A 43 -13.16 3.64 1.22
C ILE A 43 -12.87 3.96 2.67
N GLU A 44 -13.60 3.32 3.57
CA GLU A 44 -13.42 3.51 5.00
C GLU A 44 -12.42 2.48 5.54
N PHE A 45 -11.28 2.99 6.02
CA PHE A 45 -10.28 2.15 6.65
C PHE A 45 -10.62 1.98 8.13
N ILE A 46 -10.65 0.74 8.59
CA ILE A 46 -11.09 0.39 9.95
C ILE A 46 -10.01 -0.28 10.79
N GLN A 47 -8.86 -0.57 10.22
CA GLN A 47 -7.79 -1.27 10.93
C GLN A 47 -6.44 -0.82 10.39
N ASP A 48 -5.50 -0.57 11.30
CA ASP A 48 -4.09 -0.34 10.98
C ASP A 48 -3.27 -1.52 11.48
N ASN A 49 -2.34 -1.99 10.65
CA ASN A 49 -1.41 -3.06 11.02
C ASN A 49 0.02 -2.58 10.82
N GLU A 50 0.92 -3.10 11.64
CA GLU A 50 2.34 -2.81 11.53
C GLU A 50 3.14 -4.09 11.67
N SER A 51 4.17 -4.24 10.83
CA SER A 51 5.09 -5.35 10.91
C SER A 51 6.52 -4.87 10.80
N LYS A 52 7.45 -5.63 11.40
CA LYS A 52 8.88 -5.43 11.27
C LYS A 52 9.49 -6.70 10.72
N SER A 53 10.38 -6.55 9.75
CA SER A 53 11.02 -7.68 9.08
C SER A 53 12.49 -7.37 8.80
N SER A 54 13.33 -8.42 8.79
CA SER A 54 14.76 -8.30 8.50
C SER A 54 15.03 -8.43 7.01
N TYR A 55 16.27 -8.14 6.62
CA TYR A 55 16.72 -8.21 5.22
C TYR A 55 16.36 -9.52 4.56
N GLY A 56 15.85 -9.42 3.34
CA GLY A 56 15.54 -10.57 2.50
C GLY A 56 14.23 -11.28 2.83
N VAL A 57 13.54 -10.86 3.88
CA VAL A 57 12.23 -11.45 4.20
C VAL A 57 11.23 -11.09 3.11
N LEU A 58 10.53 -12.10 2.63
CA LEU A 58 9.41 -11.97 1.69
C LEU A 58 8.13 -12.27 2.46
N ARG A 59 7.22 -11.29 2.51
CA ARG A 59 5.88 -11.50 3.08
C ARG A 59 4.87 -11.52 1.94
N GLY A 60 4.12 -12.60 1.85
CA GLY A 60 3.10 -12.80 0.83
C GLY A 60 3.54 -13.84 -0.21
N LEU A 61 2.92 -13.89 -1.37
CA LEU A 61 1.75 -13.09 -1.72
C LEU A 61 0.53 -13.53 -0.94
N HIS A 62 -0.25 -12.57 -0.44
CA HIS A 62 -1.50 -12.84 0.27
C HIS A 62 -2.69 -12.47 -0.60
N TYR A 63 -3.73 -13.30 -0.57
CA TYR A 63 -4.95 -13.06 -1.29
C TYR A 63 -6.13 -13.62 -0.51
N GLN A 64 -7.18 -12.81 -0.38
CA GLN A 64 -8.44 -13.22 0.24
C GLN A 64 -9.58 -13.00 -0.73
N LYS A 65 -10.44 -14.01 -0.87
CA LYS A 65 -11.54 -14.01 -1.83
C LYS A 65 -12.84 -13.46 -1.23
N GLY A 66 -13.71 -12.96 -2.13
CA GLY A 66 -15.08 -12.61 -1.81
C GLY A 66 -15.16 -11.51 -0.76
N ASP A 67 -15.99 -11.73 0.25
CA ASP A 67 -16.25 -10.74 1.30
C ASP A 67 -15.04 -10.45 2.18
N PHE A 68 -14.02 -11.30 2.16
CA PHE A 68 -12.78 -11.11 2.92
C PHE A 68 -11.70 -10.35 2.15
N SER A 69 -11.95 -10.06 0.88
CA SER A 69 -11.00 -9.29 0.07
C SER A 69 -10.88 -7.87 0.59
N GLN A 70 -9.65 -7.42 0.79
CA GLN A 70 -9.33 -6.15 1.41
C GLN A 70 -8.74 -5.16 0.41
N ALA A 71 -9.15 -3.89 0.52
CA ALA A 71 -8.39 -2.78 -0.03
C ALA A 71 -7.34 -2.37 1.00
N LYS A 72 -6.14 -2.06 0.54
CA LYS A 72 -5.00 -1.75 1.42
C LYS A 72 -4.34 -0.45 1.01
N LEU A 73 -3.97 0.34 2.00
CA LEU A 73 -3.11 1.50 1.80
C LEU A 73 -1.83 1.27 2.61
N VAL A 74 -0.72 1.10 1.92
CA VAL A 74 0.53 0.65 2.53
C VAL A 74 1.63 1.71 2.44
N ARG A 75 2.52 1.73 3.44
CA ARG A 75 3.69 2.60 3.47
C ARG A 75 4.77 2.03 4.39
N VAL A 76 5.99 2.55 4.24
CA VAL A 76 7.16 2.13 5.02
C VAL A 76 7.55 3.25 5.97
N LEU A 77 7.65 2.94 7.27
CA LEU A 77 8.10 3.88 8.30
C LEU A 77 9.61 3.90 8.44
N LYS A 78 10.25 2.76 8.22
CA LYS A 78 11.70 2.60 8.34
C LYS A 78 12.19 1.60 7.32
N GLY A 79 13.32 1.91 6.69
CA GLY A 79 13.92 1.01 5.71
C GLY A 79 13.29 1.13 4.33
N LYS A 80 13.36 0.03 3.59
CA LYS A 80 12.97 -0.01 2.18
C LYS A 80 12.44 -1.38 1.82
N VAL A 81 11.36 -1.41 1.04
CA VAL A 81 10.79 -2.65 0.48
C VAL A 81 10.49 -2.49 -0.98
N LEU A 82 10.46 -3.61 -1.70
CA LEU A 82 9.84 -3.70 -3.03
C LEU A 82 8.47 -4.32 -2.83
N ASP A 83 7.44 -3.53 -3.10
CA ASP A 83 6.04 -3.94 -2.92
C ASP A 83 5.46 -4.36 -4.26
N VAL A 84 4.62 -5.39 -4.27
CA VAL A 84 4.00 -5.91 -5.48
C VAL A 84 2.52 -6.19 -5.26
N ALA A 85 1.71 -5.77 -6.24
CA ALA A 85 0.29 -6.04 -6.30
C ALA A 85 -0.02 -6.72 -7.62
N VAL A 86 -0.67 -7.88 -7.56
CA VAL A 86 -1.04 -8.68 -8.74
C VAL A 86 -2.56 -8.64 -8.88
N ASP A 87 -3.03 -8.26 -10.06
CA ASP A 87 -4.46 -8.20 -10.36
C ASP A 87 -5.04 -9.61 -10.51
N LEU A 88 -5.95 -9.98 -9.60
CA LEU A 88 -6.66 -11.25 -9.66
C LEU A 88 -8.17 -11.04 -9.78
N ARG A 89 -8.59 -9.84 -10.16
CA ARG A 89 -10.01 -9.52 -10.32
C ARG A 89 -10.58 -10.27 -11.51
N LYS A 90 -11.69 -10.98 -11.28
CA LYS A 90 -12.42 -11.68 -12.33
C LYS A 90 -12.85 -10.69 -13.41
N ASP A 91 -12.67 -11.08 -14.66
CA ASP A 91 -13.05 -10.28 -15.84
C ASP A 91 -12.26 -8.96 -15.99
N SER A 92 -11.19 -8.76 -15.23
CA SER A 92 -10.33 -7.61 -15.41
C SER A 92 -9.50 -7.74 -16.69
N PRO A 93 -9.37 -6.66 -17.50
CA PRO A 93 -8.51 -6.68 -18.68
C PRO A 93 -7.03 -6.84 -18.33
N THR A 94 -6.66 -6.62 -17.07
CA THR A 94 -5.28 -6.75 -16.59
C THR A 94 -5.10 -7.94 -15.64
N LEU A 95 -5.99 -8.92 -15.70
CA LEU A 95 -5.89 -10.13 -14.88
C LEU A 95 -4.52 -10.79 -15.05
N GLY A 96 -3.84 -11.04 -13.92
CA GLY A 96 -2.50 -11.63 -13.88
C GLY A 96 -1.36 -10.65 -14.05
N LYS A 97 -1.64 -9.41 -14.42
CA LYS A 97 -0.62 -8.36 -14.48
C LYS A 97 -0.33 -7.81 -13.10
N TYR A 98 0.82 -7.14 -12.95
CA TYR A 98 1.25 -6.66 -11.65
C TYR A 98 1.85 -5.27 -11.74
N VAL A 99 1.88 -4.60 -10.60
CA VAL A 99 2.60 -3.33 -10.38
C VAL A 99 3.58 -3.55 -9.24
N MET A 100 4.83 -3.15 -9.44
CA MET A 100 5.84 -3.14 -8.39
C MET A 100 6.26 -1.71 -8.12
N VAL A 101 6.48 -1.41 -6.84
CA VAL A 101 6.92 -0.08 -6.42
C VAL A 101 7.87 -0.18 -5.24
N GLU A 102 8.92 0.63 -5.26
CA GLU A 102 9.80 0.74 -4.11
C GLU A 102 9.20 1.75 -3.12
N LEU A 103 9.03 1.29 -1.88
CA LEU A 103 8.55 2.11 -0.77
C LEU A 103 9.66 2.23 0.26
N SER A 104 9.93 3.44 0.74
CA SER A 104 11.00 3.67 1.70
C SER A 104 10.67 4.82 2.64
N GLU A 105 11.44 4.90 3.73
CA GLU A 105 11.33 6.04 4.64
C GLU A 105 11.76 7.35 3.96
N GLU A 106 12.63 7.28 2.95
CA GLU A 106 13.10 8.45 2.23
C GLU A 106 12.05 8.96 1.25
N ASN A 107 11.48 8.07 0.42
CA ASN A 107 10.52 8.51 -0.59
C ASN A 107 9.12 8.74 -0.03
N LYS A 108 8.80 8.15 1.11
CA LYS A 108 7.52 8.29 1.80
C LYS A 108 6.29 8.00 0.92
N ARG A 109 6.51 7.24 -0.15
CA ARG A 109 5.43 6.82 -1.05
C ARG A 109 4.44 5.94 -0.32
N GLN A 110 3.18 6.07 -0.71
CA GLN A 110 2.12 5.17 -0.29
C GLN A 110 1.59 4.45 -1.52
N PHE A 111 1.11 3.24 -1.32
CA PHE A 111 0.63 2.39 -2.40
C PHE A 111 -0.78 1.94 -2.06
N PHE A 112 -1.75 2.29 -2.92
CA PHE A 112 -3.12 1.87 -2.75
C PHE A 112 -3.40 0.67 -3.65
N ILE A 113 -3.88 -0.41 -3.04
CA ILE A 113 -4.17 -1.68 -3.69
C ILE A 113 -5.64 -1.98 -3.46
N PRO A 114 -6.48 -1.96 -4.51
CA PRO A 114 -7.90 -2.25 -4.34
C PRO A 114 -8.16 -3.71 -4.02
N ARG A 115 -9.42 -4.02 -3.72
CA ARG A 115 -9.86 -5.40 -3.51
C ARG A 115 -9.59 -6.25 -4.75
N GLY A 116 -9.36 -7.53 -4.54
CA GLY A 116 -9.18 -8.48 -5.62
C GLY A 116 -7.75 -8.65 -6.10
N PHE A 117 -6.79 -8.12 -5.36
CA PHE A 117 -5.37 -8.23 -5.68
C PHE A 117 -4.66 -9.15 -4.69
N ALA A 118 -3.66 -9.89 -5.19
CA ALA A 118 -2.66 -10.49 -4.32
C ALA A 118 -1.60 -9.43 -4.02
N HIS A 119 -1.07 -9.45 -2.80
CA HIS A 119 -0.15 -8.43 -2.33
C HIS A 119 1.00 -9.05 -1.54
N GLY A 120 2.19 -8.52 -1.70
CA GLY A 120 3.36 -8.89 -0.93
C GLY A 120 4.49 -7.89 -1.07
N PHE A 121 5.54 -8.10 -0.29
CA PHE A 121 6.72 -7.25 -0.37
C PHE A 121 7.98 -7.98 0.02
N LEU A 122 9.11 -7.51 -0.52
CA LEU A 122 10.45 -8.00 -0.22
C LEU A 122 11.24 -6.90 0.49
N VAL A 123 11.86 -7.23 1.61
CA VAL A 123 12.67 -6.28 2.39
C VAL A 123 14.04 -6.12 1.73
N LEU A 124 14.38 -4.87 1.39
CA LEU A 124 15.63 -4.51 0.69
C LEU A 124 16.69 -3.87 1.59
N SER A 125 16.34 -3.52 2.82
CA SER A 125 17.24 -2.93 3.83
C SER A 125 17.51 -3.92 4.95
N ASP A 126 18.37 -3.56 5.91
CA ASP A 126 18.68 -4.43 7.06
C ASP A 126 17.41 -4.82 7.80
N GLU A 127 16.53 -3.86 7.97
CA GLU A 127 15.19 -4.10 8.51
C GLU A 127 14.22 -3.11 7.89
N ALA A 128 12.94 -3.45 7.91
CA ALA A 128 11.88 -2.55 7.47
C ALA A 128 10.71 -2.60 8.43
N VAL A 129 10.15 -1.43 8.72
CA VAL A 129 8.90 -1.30 9.45
C VAL A 129 7.83 -0.88 8.44
N PHE A 130 6.85 -1.73 8.27
CA PHE A 130 5.82 -1.63 7.25
C PHE A 130 4.47 -1.48 7.93
N THR A 131 3.67 -0.52 7.50
CA THR A 131 2.35 -0.29 8.05
C THR A 131 1.32 -0.18 6.94
N TYR A 132 0.09 -0.62 7.22
CA TYR A 132 -0.98 -0.54 6.23
C TYR A 132 -2.35 -0.46 6.87
N LYS A 133 -3.23 0.25 6.17
CA LYS A 133 -4.64 0.37 6.52
C LYS A 133 -5.45 -0.61 5.69
N VAL A 134 -6.48 -1.18 6.27
CA VAL A 134 -7.41 -2.07 5.56
C VAL A 134 -8.84 -1.64 5.83
N ASN A 135 -9.71 -1.88 4.84
CA ASN A 135 -11.13 -1.52 4.95
C ASN A 135 -12.02 -2.64 5.49
N LYS A 136 -11.46 -3.82 5.69
CA LYS A 136 -12.18 -4.98 6.23
C LYS A 136 -11.24 -5.81 7.06
N ILE A 137 -11.78 -6.49 8.06
CA ILE A 137 -11.03 -7.47 8.83
C ILE A 137 -10.87 -8.73 7.98
N GLY A 138 -9.63 -9.18 7.80
CA GLY A 138 -9.31 -10.37 7.03
C GLY A 138 -9.82 -11.66 7.73
N ARG A 139 -9.95 -12.72 6.93
CA ARG A 139 -10.44 -14.01 7.40
C ARG A 139 -9.48 -14.65 8.40
N ALA A 140 -8.19 -14.50 8.18
CA ALA A 140 -7.15 -15.04 9.05
C ALA A 140 -6.04 -14.04 9.20
N HIS A 141 -5.57 -13.87 10.43
CA HIS A 141 -4.43 -13.01 10.74
C HIS A 141 -3.25 -13.91 11.08
N VAL A 142 -2.39 -14.04 10.17
CA VAL A 142 -1.16 -14.80 10.36
C VAL A 142 0.05 -13.99 9.97
#